data_573edc996c0110131b45cf5c35ef1667
#
_entry.id   573edc996c0110131b45cf5c35ef1667
#
_cell.length_a   1.000
_cell.length_b   1.000
_cell.length_c   1.000
_cell.angle_alpha   90.00
_cell.angle_beta   90.00
_cell.angle_gamma   90.00
#
_symmetry.space_group_name_H-M   'P 1'
#
loop_
_entity.id
_entity.type
_entity.pdbx_description
1 polymer ?
#
loop_
_entity_poly.entity_id
_entity_poly.type
_entity_poly.pdbx_seq_one_letter_code
_entity_poly.pdbx_strand_id
1 'polypeptide(L)'
;MDDWWKKLAATYRFDPVTTLALGSIDTGFTSVAAGLSVTEAFNDPEKSFAARLEGEKRFGFAPLPRIIRHTLLSAHDFGGDVRLPSSPLDQAMKVVAHPVSDESGVLALKAPDPKTAGGIETAMQFSRLQHQIGGIVWFHHRSPFTMAANICGMEWFGRWMIRKPDLCDHLIDMALDHIFNVLDYWIDTFGSQNIAVYNSSPMESNQLISPKHSERFALPSHQKYINRLNQSGITRYFFHVCGEQNRNLPYLSGIADWHHPAIISIGHEVEISVAARFFPEDIIYGNIDPQIIQSESPQKIDQICQKTLEQGKTVDAGFILALGCDLPVFAPVENVSAMKQTVTKFRKSTFGF
;
A
#
# COMPACT_ATOMS: atom_id res chain seq x y z
N MET A 1 2.51 -6.29 -26.31
CA MET A 1 2.00 -5.41 -25.23
C MET A 1 0.54 -5.73 -24.86
N ASP A 2 -0.29 -6.18 -25.79
CA ASP A 2 -1.74 -6.25 -25.58
C ASP A 2 -2.25 -7.32 -24.61
N ASP A 3 -1.55 -8.43 -24.44
CA ASP A 3 -2.08 -9.57 -23.68
C ASP A 3 -1.86 -9.46 -22.16
N TRP A 4 -0.79 -8.80 -21.75
CA TRP A 4 -0.46 -8.64 -20.32
C TRP A 4 -1.38 -7.65 -19.62
N TRP A 5 -1.73 -6.52 -20.29
CA TRP A 5 -2.67 -5.53 -19.74
C TRP A 5 -4.10 -6.05 -19.70
N LYS A 6 -4.48 -6.87 -20.66
CA LYS A 6 -5.79 -7.54 -20.63
C LYS A 6 -5.86 -8.56 -19.49
N LYS A 7 -4.78 -9.29 -19.23
CA LYS A 7 -4.67 -10.20 -18.09
C LYS A 7 -4.68 -9.44 -16.76
N LEU A 8 -4.05 -8.29 -16.69
CA LEU A 8 -4.04 -7.44 -15.51
C LEU A 8 -5.41 -6.78 -15.26
N ALA A 9 -6.07 -6.27 -16.29
CA ALA A 9 -7.44 -5.79 -16.22
C ALA A 9 -8.42 -6.90 -15.85
N ALA A 10 -8.13 -8.15 -16.25
CA ALA A 10 -8.89 -9.33 -15.84
C ALA A 10 -8.62 -9.72 -14.38
N THR A 11 -7.43 -9.41 -13.83
CA THR A 11 -7.13 -9.59 -12.39
C THR A 11 -8.00 -8.68 -11.52
N TYR A 12 -8.45 -7.54 -12.04
CA TYR A 12 -9.45 -6.68 -11.42
C TYR A 12 -10.91 -7.05 -11.78
N ARG A 13 -11.10 -8.05 -12.60
CA ARG A 13 -12.41 -8.64 -12.92
C ARG A 13 -12.37 -10.10 -12.48
N PHE A 14 -12.47 -10.34 -11.22
CA PHE A 14 -12.64 -11.66 -10.61
C PHE A 14 -12.91 -12.81 -11.58
N ASP A 15 -11.85 -13.36 -12.12
CA ASP A 15 -11.83 -14.74 -12.53
C ASP A 15 -11.21 -15.51 -11.35
N PRO A 16 -11.92 -16.44 -10.68
CA PRO A 16 -11.37 -17.26 -9.60
C PRO A 16 -10.04 -17.93 -9.97
N VAL A 17 -9.80 -18.13 -11.24
CA VAL A 17 -8.58 -18.70 -11.82
C VAL A 17 -7.39 -17.74 -11.75
N THR A 18 -7.63 -16.42 -11.77
CA THR A 18 -6.56 -15.41 -11.67
C THR A 18 -6.25 -14.98 -10.25
N THR A 19 -7.09 -15.35 -9.27
CA THR A 19 -6.95 -14.91 -7.89
C THR A 19 -5.81 -15.56 -7.11
N LEU A 20 -5.30 -16.72 -7.52
CA LEU A 20 -4.05 -17.27 -6.96
C LEU A 20 -2.83 -16.69 -7.68
N ALA A 21 -2.64 -15.41 -7.56
CA ALA A 21 -1.51 -14.67 -8.13
C ALA A 21 -0.44 -14.41 -7.07
N LEU A 22 0.74 -14.00 -7.51
CA LEU A 22 1.78 -13.45 -6.64
C LEU A 22 1.65 -11.94 -6.63
N GLY A 23 1.44 -11.36 -5.44
CA GLY A 23 1.42 -9.92 -5.23
C GLY A 23 2.72 -9.40 -4.62
N SER A 24 2.97 -8.11 -4.78
CA SER A 24 4.08 -7.43 -4.09
C SER A 24 3.70 -5.99 -3.77
N ILE A 25 3.84 -5.62 -2.50
CA ILE A 25 4.01 -4.23 -2.08
C ILE A 25 5.50 -3.94 -2.22
N ASP A 26 5.91 -3.53 -3.41
CA ASP A 26 7.31 -3.35 -3.74
C ASP A 26 7.66 -1.87 -3.81
N THR A 27 8.51 -1.43 -2.91
CA THR A 27 8.96 -0.05 -2.79
C THR A 27 10.35 0.21 -3.38
N GLY A 28 11.03 -0.84 -3.81
CA GLY A 28 12.37 -0.68 -4.37
C GLY A 28 13.05 -1.97 -4.84
N PHE A 29 12.57 -3.13 -4.42
CA PHE A 29 13.19 -4.41 -4.72
C PHE A 29 13.38 -4.63 -6.23
N THR A 30 12.34 -4.46 -7.03
CA THR A 30 12.42 -4.69 -8.50
C THR A 30 13.43 -3.76 -9.16
N SER A 31 13.54 -2.51 -8.69
CA SER A 31 14.51 -1.55 -9.20
C SER A 31 15.95 -1.94 -8.82
N VAL A 32 16.17 -2.33 -7.57
CA VAL A 32 17.49 -2.82 -7.12
C VAL A 32 17.87 -4.13 -7.80
N ALA A 33 16.92 -5.06 -7.96
CA ALA A 33 17.13 -6.31 -8.70
C ALA A 33 17.42 -6.09 -10.18
N ALA A 34 17.06 -4.95 -10.76
CA ALA A 34 17.40 -4.49 -12.10
C ALA A 34 18.73 -3.70 -12.15
N GLY A 35 19.42 -3.56 -11.03
CA GLY A 35 20.73 -2.89 -10.95
C GLY A 35 20.69 -1.39 -10.68
N LEU A 36 19.54 -0.80 -10.38
CA LEU A 36 19.45 0.61 -9.94
C LEU A 36 19.84 0.74 -8.47
N SER A 37 20.48 1.85 -8.13
CA SER A 37 20.59 2.26 -6.73
C SER A 37 19.20 2.67 -6.19
N VAL A 38 19.02 2.58 -4.87
CA VAL A 38 17.79 3.04 -4.22
C VAL A 38 17.52 4.50 -4.55
N THR A 39 18.54 5.34 -4.57
CA THR A 39 18.43 6.78 -4.88
C THR A 39 17.94 7.00 -6.31
N GLU A 40 18.48 6.28 -7.31
CA GLU A 40 17.98 6.38 -8.69
C GLU A 40 16.53 5.91 -8.79
N ALA A 41 16.20 4.78 -8.15
CA ALA A 41 14.85 4.26 -8.14
C ALA A 41 13.83 5.25 -7.57
N PHE A 42 14.23 6.10 -6.62
CA PHE A 42 13.36 7.09 -6.00
C PHE A 42 13.27 8.43 -6.73
N ASN A 43 14.32 8.83 -7.45
CA ASN A 43 14.41 10.16 -8.03
C ASN A 43 14.26 10.19 -9.55
N ASP A 44 14.40 9.03 -10.23
CA ASP A 44 14.27 8.92 -11.68
C ASP A 44 13.03 8.06 -12.03
N PRO A 45 11.87 8.69 -12.33
CA PRO A 45 10.64 7.99 -12.60
C PRO A 45 10.71 7.11 -13.85
N GLU A 46 11.48 7.49 -14.87
CA GLU A 46 11.59 6.72 -16.11
C GLU A 46 12.39 5.43 -15.90
N LYS A 47 13.56 5.52 -15.28
CA LYS A 47 14.36 4.34 -14.93
C LYS A 47 13.63 3.42 -13.96
N SER A 48 13.00 4.01 -12.94
CA SER A 48 12.20 3.28 -11.97
C SER A 48 11.05 2.51 -12.65
N PHE A 49 10.32 3.18 -13.54
CA PHE A 49 9.21 2.57 -14.26
C PHE A 49 9.67 1.40 -15.15
N ALA A 50 10.74 1.61 -15.93
CA ALA A 50 11.31 0.57 -16.78
C ALA A 50 11.80 -0.65 -15.98
N ALA A 51 12.50 -0.42 -14.86
CA ALA A 51 12.96 -1.46 -13.97
C ALA A 51 11.82 -2.26 -13.34
N ARG A 52 10.73 -1.57 -12.96
CA ARG A 52 9.55 -2.24 -12.40
C ARG A 52 8.81 -3.07 -13.44
N LEU A 53 8.67 -2.59 -14.68
CA LEU A 53 8.10 -3.39 -15.76
C LEU A 53 8.90 -4.67 -16.01
N GLU A 54 10.21 -4.58 -15.99
CA GLU A 54 11.07 -5.77 -16.12
C GLU A 54 10.92 -6.69 -14.90
N GLY A 55 10.87 -6.14 -13.68
CA GLY A 55 10.64 -6.90 -12.45
C GLY A 55 9.29 -7.61 -12.45
N GLU A 56 8.22 -6.97 -12.89
CA GLU A 56 6.89 -7.58 -13.03
C GLU A 56 6.93 -8.80 -13.98
N LYS A 57 7.59 -8.68 -15.13
CA LYS A 57 7.78 -9.80 -16.05
C LYS A 57 8.63 -10.92 -15.43
N ARG A 58 9.72 -10.55 -14.77
CA ARG A 58 10.66 -11.49 -14.17
C ARG A 58 10.03 -12.27 -13.02
N PHE A 59 9.35 -11.58 -12.11
CA PHE A 59 8.80 -12.16 -10.89
C PHE A 59 7.30 -12.48 -10.99
N GLY A 60 6.61 -11.99 -12.02
CA GLY A 60 5.18 -12.26 -12.23
C GLY A 60 4.28 -11.62 -11.19
N PHE A 61 4.68 -10.48 -10.61
CA PHE A 61 3.86 -9.76 -9.66
C PHE A 61 2.58 -9.21 -10.30
N ALA A 62 1.50 -9.23 -9.52
CA ALA A 62 0.30 -8.49 -9.78
C ALA A 62 0.03 -7.61 -8.55
N PRO A 63 -0.52 -6.46 -8.66
CA PRO A 63 -0.88 -5.67 -9.81
C PRO A 63 0.24 -4.72 -10.30
N LEU A 64 -0.10 -3.83 -11.18
CA LEU A 64 0.68 -2.81 -11.90
C LEU A 64 1.88 -2.19 -11.18
N PRO A 65 2.88 -1.72 -11.94
CA PRO A 65 3.97 -0.91 -11.42
C PRO A 65 3.44 0.28 -10.64
N ARG A 66 3.84 0.41 -9.40
CA ARG A 66 3.49 1.52 -8.51
C ARG A 66 4.68 2.41 -8.30
N ILE A 67 4.43 3.65 -7.90
CA ILE A 67 5.53 4.50 -7.47
C ILE A 67 6.19 3.95 -6.21
N ILE A 68 7.51 4.03 -6.16
CA ILE A 68 8.31 3.55 -5.05
C ILE A 68 8.23 4.45 -3.81
N ARG A 69 7.86 5.72 -3.96
CA ARG A 69 7.93 6.69 -2.88
C ARG A 69 6.90 6.45 -1.80
N HIS A 70 7.34 5.97 -0.65
CA HIS A 70 6.56 5.90 0.58
C HIS A 70 6.22 7.24 1.21
N THR A 71 6.85 8.31 0.74
CA THR A 71 6.65 9.66 1.26
C THR A 71 5.60 10.43 0.52
N LEU A 72 5.01 9.84 -0.52
CA LEU A 72 3.90 10.48 -1.19
C LEU A 72 2.75 10.65 -0.19
N LEU A 73 2.23 11.87 -0.12
CA LEU A 73 1.18 12.24 0.83
C LEU A 73 1.53 11.84 2.28
N SER A 74 2.66 12.32 2.74
CA SER A 74 3.19 12.07 4.08
C SER A 74 3.91 13.32 4.62
N ALA A 75 4.66 13.19 5.72
CA ALA A 75 5.43 14.28 6.34
C ALA A 75 6.29 15.09 5.35
N HIS A 76 6.82 14.43 4.31
CA HIS A 76 7.63 15.09 3.29
C HIS A 76 6.87 16.19 2.53
N ASP A 77 5.59 15.98 2.25
CA ASP A 77 4.76 16.97 1.57
C ASP A 77 4.55 18.23 2.43
N PHE A 78 4.57 18.07 3.75
CA PHE A 78 4.46 19.16 4.72
C PHE A 78 5.81 19.76 5.13
N GLY A 79 6.90 19.40 4.44
CA GLY A 79 8.24 19.95 4.69
C GLY A 79 9.11 19.14 5.64
N GLY A 80 8.72 17.92 6.01
CA GLY A 80 9.54 17.00 6.79
C GLY A 80 10.64 16.34 5.97
N ASP A 81 11.71 15.93 6.63
CA ASP A 81 12.82 15.22 5.99
C ASP A 81 12.66 13.71 6.03
N VAL A 82 13.14 13.04 5.00
CA VAL A 82 13.09 11.59 4.86
C VAL A 82 14.45 11.02 4.50
N ARG A 83 14.75 9.84 5.01
CA ARG A 83 15.95 9.06 4.67
C ARG A 83 15.56 7.81 3.90
N LEU A 84 16.22 7.60 2.76
CA LEU A 84 16.06 6.41 1.93
C LEU A 84 16.79 5.20 2.55
N PRO A 85 16.32 3.97 2.29
CA PRO A 85 17.08 2.76 2.62
C PRO A 85 18.46 2.79 1.97
N SER A 86 19.51 2.48 2.75
CA SER A 86 20.90 2.51 2.28
C SER A 86 21.64 1.19 2.46
N SER A 87 21.01 0.21 3.13
CA SER A 87 21.59 -1.09 3.41
C SER A 87 20.52 -2.17 3.59
N PRO A 88 20.90 -3.47 3.59
CA PRO A 88 19.97 -4.57 3.90
C PRO A 88 19.31 -4.50 5.28
N LEU A 89 19.85 -3.69 6.19
CA LEU A 89 19.26 -3.45 7.50
C LEU A 89 18.23 -2.31 7.49
N ASP A 90 18.20 -1.51 6.42
CA ASP A 90 17.22 -0.45 6.22
C ASP A 90 16.08 -0.97 5.33
N GLN A 91 14.98 -1.39 5.95
CA GLN A 91 13.85 -2.04 5.26
C GLN A 91 12.93 -1.05 4.55
N ALA A 92 12.83 0.18 5.06
CA ALA A 92 11.90 1.18 4.55
C ALA A 92 12.46 2.59 4.74
N MET A 93 11.89 3.52 4.00
CA MET A 93 12.13 4.94 4.17
C MET A 93 11.66 5.41 5.55
N LYS A 94 12.46 6.28 6.18
CA LYS A 94 12.19 6.81 7.53
C LYS A 94 12.00 8.31 7.48
N VAL A 95 11.01 8.82 8.18
CA VAL A 95 10.91 10.25 8.53
C VAL A 95 11.97 10.52 9.60
N VAL A 96 12.89 11.42 9.32
CA VAL A 96 14.00 11.79 10.24
C VAL A 96 13.80 13.15 10.87
N ALA A 97 13.00 14.03 10.24
CA ALA A 97 12.55 15.29 10.81
C ALA A 97 11.06 15.51 10.50
N HIS A 98 10.28 15.71 11.52
CA HIS A 98 8.86 16.00 11.38
C HIS A 98 8.64 17.49 11.11
N PRO A 99 7.62 17.88 10.30
CA PRO A 99 7.29 19.27 10.01
C PRO A 99 7.02 20.11 11.27
N VAL A 100 6.38 19.50 12.26
CA VAL A 100 6.02 20.19 13.51
C VAL A 100 6.32 19.32 14.72
N SER A 101 6.64 19.95 15.86
CA SER A 101 6.97 19.26 17.11
C SER A 101 6.22 19.86 18.33
N ASP A 102 5.38 20.87 18.12
CA ASP A 102 4.62 21.54 19.17
C ASP A 102 3.28 22.07 18.65
N GLU A 103 2.43 22.53 19.57
CA GLU A 103 1.09 23.06 19.27
C GLU A 103 1.14 24.29 18.37
N SER A 104 2.08 25.19 18.61
CA SER A 104 2.19 26.43 17.82
C SER A 104 2.54 26.12 16.37
N GLY A 105 3.40 25.12 16.15
CA GLY A 105 3.74 24.59 14.82
C GLY A 105 2.53 23.99 14.12
N VAL A 106 1.71 23.22 14.84
CA VAL A 106 0.46 22.65 14.28
C VAL A 106 -0.49 23.76 13.82
N LEU A 107 -0.72 24.77 14.68
CA LEU A 107 -1.64 25.87 14.36
C LEU A 107 -1.12 26.80 13.25
N ALA A 108 0.20 26.85 13.04
CA ALA A 108 0.83 27.63 11.97
C ALA A 108 1.01 26.85 10.66
N LEU A 109 0.76 25.51 10.67
CA LEU A 109 0.97 24.65 9.51
C LEU A 109 0.04 25.06 8.37
N LYS A 110 0.58 25.08 7.16
CA LYS A 110 -0.18 25.43 5.95
C LYS A 110 -0.39 24.19 5.08
N ALA A 111 -1.52 24.16 4.38
CA ALA A 111 -1.78 23.14 3.38
C ALA A 111 -0.69 23.17 2.30
N PRO A 112 -0.09 22.04 1.95
CA PRO A 112 0.91 21.96 0.88
C PRO A 112 0.28 22.21 -0.50
N ASP A 113 1.10 22.65 -1.44
CA ASP A 113 0.67 22.73 -2.84
C ASP A 113 0.42 21.30 -3.39
N PRO A 114 -0.77 20.98 -3.91
CA PRO A 114 -1.12 19.62 -4.34
C PRO A 114 -0.42 19.16 -5.62
N LYS A 115 0.39 20.00 -6.25
CA LYS A 115 1.10 19.69 -7.50
C LYS A 115 2.62 19.59 -7.31
N THR A 116 3.17 20.35 -6.36
CA THR A 116 4.62 20.54 -6.23
C THR A 116 5.20 20.11 -4.88
N ALA A 117 4.35 19.89 -3.86
CA ALA A 117 4.84 19.51 -2.53
C ALA A 117 5.49 18.12 -2.53
N GLY A 118 6.56 17.98 -1.76
CA GLY A 118 7.22 16.71 -1.51
C GLY A 118 7.61 15.93 -2.77
N GLY A 119 7.01 14.75 -2.92
CA GLY A 119 7.25 13.86 -4.06
C GLY A 119 6.18 13.86 -5.14
N ILE A 120 5.21 14.76 -5.08
CA ILE A 120 4.00 14.72 -5.93
C ILE A 120 4.34 14.82 -7.42
N GLU A 121 5.25 15.74 -7.80
CA GLU A 121 5.65 15.89 -9.19
C GLU A 121 6.28 14.61 -9.76
N THR A 122 7.20 13.98 -9.03
CA THR A 122 7.80 12.69 -9.43
C THR A 122 6.76 11.58 -9.54
N ALA A 123 5.79 11.56 -8.61
CA ALA A 123 4.69 10.61 -8.63
C ALA A 123 3.79 10.83 -9.86
N MET A 124 3.50 12.07 -10.19
CA MET A 124 2.72 12.42 -11.38
C MET A 124 3.43 12.00 -12.66
N GLN A 125 4.76 12.22 -12.77
CA GLN A 125 5.54 11.77 -13.92
C GLN A 125 5.49 10.24 -14.07
N PHE A 126 5.65 9.49 -12.97
CA PHE A 126 5.52 8.05 -12.97
C PHE A 126 4.10 7.61 -13.39
N SER A 127 3.07 8.28 -12.90
CA SER A 127 1.68 8.00 -13.26
C SER A 127 1.38 8.26 -14.74
N ARG A 128 2.01 9.28 -15.34
CA ARG A 128 1.91 9.53 -16.78
C ARG A 128 2.52 8.38 -17.60
N LEU A 129 3.64 7.81 -17.16
CA LEU A 129 4.23 6.63 -17.80
C LEU A 129 3.30 5.42 -17.69
N GLN A 130 2.64 5.20 -16.55
CA GLN A 130 1.61 4.16 -16.41
C GLN A 130 0.46 4.38 -17.40
N HIS A 131 -0.03 5.60 -17.51
CA HIS A 131 -1.12 5.94 -18.41
C HIS A 131 -0.76 5.77 -19.90
N GLN A 132 0.48 6.16 -20.30
CA GLN A 132 0.96 6.04 -21.68
C GLN A 132 0.99 4.61 -22.20
N ILE A 133 1.22 3.62 -21.34
CA ILE A 133 1.16 2.21 -21.75
C ILE A 133 -0.24 1.62 -21.70
N GLY A 134 -1.27 2.46 -21.53
CA GLY A 134 -2.67 2.05 -21.50
C GLY A 134 -3.09 1.43 -20.16
N GLY A 135 -2.33 1.69 -19.11
CA GLY A 135 -2.55 1.12 -17.79
C GLY A 135 -3.44 1.95 -16.88
N ILE A 136 -3.87 1.30 -15.81
CA ILE A 136 -4.47 1.95 -14.65
C ILE A 136 -3.38 2.70 -13.90
N VAL A 137 -3.69 3.93 -13.52
CA VAL A 137 -2.81 4.81 -12.76
C VAL A 137 -3.03 4.58 -11.28
N TRP A 138 -1.96 4.37 -10.51
CA TRP A 138 -2.06 4.25 -9.08
C TRP A 138 -1.97 5.61 -8.37
N PHE A 139 -3.02 5.94 -7.62
CA PHE A 139 -2.98 6.99 -6.62
C PHE A 139 -2.59 6.37 -5.28
N HIS A 140 -1.33 6.54 -4.89
CA HIS A 140 -0.76 5.92 -3.69
C HIS A 140 -0.59 6.92 -2.57
N HIS A 141 -1.19 6.65 -1.40
CA HIS A 141 -1.07 7.51 -0.22
C HIS A 141 -1.13 6.72 1.10
N ARG A 142 -0.77 7.40 2.18
CA ARG A 142 -1.02 6.93 3.54
C ARG A 142 -2.43 7.32 3.97
N SER A 143 -3.00 6.59 4.94
CA SER A 143 -4.27 7.00 5.53
C SER A 143 -4.18 8.41 6.15
N PRO A 144 -5.32 9.14 6.28
CA PRO A 144 -5.30 10.47 6.87
C PRO A 144 -4.72 10.47 8.29
N PHE A 145 -5.07 9.47 9.11
CA PHE A 145 -4.50 9.29 10.45
C PHE A 145 -2.98 9.08 10.41
N THR A 146 -2.50 8.17 9.56
CA THR A 146 -1.07 7.90 9.41
C THR A 146 -0.30 9.14 8.93
N MET A 147 -0.88 9.90 8.01
CA MET A 147 -0.30 11.15 7.54
C MET A 147 -0.21 12.18 8.67
N ALA A 148 -1.30 12.39 9.41
CA ALA A 148 -1.35 13.29 10.56
C ALA A 148 -0.30 12.91 11.62
N ALA A 149 -0.19 11.62 11.94
CA ALA A 149 0.83 11.11 12.86
C ALA A 149 2.27 11.33 12.34
N ASN A 150 2.50 11.25 11.03
CA ASN A 150 3.82 11.52 10.43
C ASN A 150 4.17 13.01 10.41
N ILE A 151 3.19 13.91 10.38
CA ILE A 151 3.42 15.37 10.40
C ILE A 151 4.06 15.80 11.71
N CYS A 152 3.67 15.23 12.85
CA CYS A 152 4.20 15.63 14.16
C CYS A 152 5.02 14.54 14.88
N GLY A 153 5.06 13.35 14.33
CA GLY A 153 5.62 12.16 14.98
C GLY A 153 4.63 11.48 15.93
N MET A 154 4.66 10.14 15.93
CA MET A 154 3.71 9.33 16.69
C MET A 154 3.77 9.58 18.21
N GLU A 155 4.93 10.00 18.74
CA GLU A 155 5.06 10.32 20.15
C GLU A 155 4.22 11.54 20.55
N TRP A 156 4.29 12.63 19.79
CA TRP A 156 3.47 13.82 20.01
C TRP A 156 2.00 13.53 19.70
N PHE A 157 1.72 12.87 18.59
CA PHE A 157 0.35 12.53 18.21
C PHE A 157 -0.35 11.67 19.27
N GLY A 158 0.36 10.64 19.79
CA GLY A 158 -0.15 9.79 20.87
C GLY A 158 -0.45 10.56 22.17
N ARG A 159 0.42 11.49 22.53
CA ARG A 159 0.17 12.37 23.70
C ARG A 159 -1.02 13.27 23.48
N TRP A 160 -1.18 13.85 22.29
CA TRP A 160 -2.29 14.73 21.96
C TRP A 160 -3.62 14.00 21.83
N MET A 161 -3.67 12.78 21.36
CA MET A 161 -4.90 11.99 21.39
C MET A 161 -5.53 11.93 22.79
N ILE A 162 -4.71 12.00 23.86
CA ILE A 162 -5.18 11.96 25.25
C ILE A 162 -5.40 13.36 25.82
N ARG A 163 -4.50 14.30 25.55
CA ARG A 163 -4.46 15.59 26.24
C ARG A 163 -5.04 16.75 25.45
N LYS A 164 -5.00 16.67 24.13
CA LYS A 164 -5.39 17.72 23.19
C LYS A 164 -6.00 17.11 21.91
N PRO A 165 -7.12 16.37 22.04
CA PRO A 165 -7.71 15.65 20.91
C PRO A 165 -8.03 16.55 19.72
N ASP A 166 -8.38 17.80 19.95
CA ASP A 166 -8.69 18.78 18.89
C ASP A 166 -7.50 19.06 17.96
N LEU A 167 -6.25 18.96 18.46
CA LEU A 167 -5.06 19.07 17.61
C LEU A 167 -4.93 17.86 16.68
N CYS A 168 -5.28 16.66 17.17
CA CYS A 168 -5.27 15.46 16.33
C CYS A 168 -6.36 15.55 15.26
N ASP A 169 -7.58 15.98 15.63
CA ASP A 169 -8.66 16.18 14.68
C ASP A 169 -8.26 17.20 13.60
N HIS A 170 -7.66 18.32 13.99
CA HIS A 170 -7.16 19.34 13.05
C HIS A 170 -6.10 18.78 12.08
N LEU A 171 -5.12 18.02 12.57
CA LEU A 171 -4.09 17.41 11.74
C LEU A 171 -4.67 16.36 10.79
N ILE A 172 -5.65 15.57 11.26
CA ILE A 172 -6.33 14.55 10.43
C ILE A 172 -7.15 15.24 9.32
N ASP A 173 -7.90 16.28 9.64
CA ASP A 173 -8.66 17.02 8.64
C ASP A 173 -7.75 17.69 7.62
N MET A 174 -6.64 18.30 8.05
CA MET A 174 -5.62 18.87 7.15
C MET A 174 -4.99 17.82 6.24
N ALA A 175 -4.67 16.65 6.77
CA ALA A 175 -4.15 15.53 6.00
C ALA A 175 -5.17 15.03 4.96
N LEU A 176 -6.44 14.94 5.35
CA LEU A 176 -7.54 14.51 4.49
C LEU A 176 -7.77 15.50 3.35
N ASP A 177 -7.80 16.81 3.65
CA ASP A 177 -7.94 17.87 2.65
C ASP A 177 -6.78 17.84 1.64
N HIS A 178 -5.55 17.62 2.11
CA HIS A 178 -4.40 17.49 1.22
C HIS A 178 -4.53 16.25 0.32
N ILE A 179 -4.91 15.10 0.86
CA ILE A 179 -5.19 13.89 0.08
C ILE A 179 -6.22 14.16 -1.01
N PHE A 180 -7.31 14.86 -0.68
CA PHE A 180 -8.36 15.18 -1.64
C PHE A 180 -7.88 16.14 -2.74
N ASN A 181 -7.13 17.17 -2.39
CA ASN A 181 -6.59 18.11 -3.37
C ASN A 181 -5.63 17.43 -4.36
N VAL A 182 -4.80 16.49 -3.88
CA VAL A 182 -3.92 15.72 -4.77
C VAL A 182 -4.72 14.68 -5.57
N LEU A 183 -5.73 14.05 -4.99
CA LEU A 183 -6.63 13.14 -5.71
C LEU A 183 -7.33 13.87 -6.86
N ASP A 184 -7.82 15.08 -6.62
CA ASP A 184 -8.45 15.91 -7.66
C ASP A 184 -7.47 16.23 -8.79
N TYR A 185 -6.20 16.49 -8.50
CA TYR A 185 -5.17 16.64 -9.52
C TYR A 185 -4.98 15.38 -10.37
N TRP A 186 -5.06 14.17 -9.77
CA TRP A 186 -5.03 12.90 -10.51
C TRP A 186 -6.29 12.70 -11.34
N ILE A 187 -7.46 13.00 -10.80
CA ILE A 187 -8.76 12.89 -11.51
C ILE A 187 -8.79 13.82 -12.72
N ASP A 188 -8.37 15.08 -12.55
CA ASP A 188 -8.30 16.06 -13.64
C ASP A 188 -7.33 15.64 -14.74
N THR A 189 -6.25 14.92 -14.38
CA THR A 189 -5.22 14.50 -15.34
C THR A 189 -5.60 13.22 -16.08
N PHE A 190 -6.21 12.24 -15.41
CA PHE A 190 -6.37 10.88 -15.96
C PHE A 190 -7.83 10.43 -16.09
N GLY A 191 -8.76 11.10 -15.40
CA GLY A 191 -10.15 10.64 -15.24
C GLY A 191 -10.26 9.55 -14.18
N SER A 192 -11.33 9.60 -13.37
CA SER A 192 -11.54 8.67 -12.25
C SER A 192 -11.58 7.19 -12.66
N GLN A 193 -12.09 6.90 -13.85
CA GLN A 193 -12.19 5.54 -14.40
C GLN A 193 -10.83 4.87 -14.65
N ASN A 194 -9.75 5.64 -14.75
CA ASN A 194 -8.39 5.16 -14.99
C ASN A 194 -7.55 5.10 -13.69
N ILE A 195 -8.14 5.42 -12.55
CA ILE A 195 -7.43 5.46 -11.28
C ILE A 195 -7.75 4.21 -10.44
N ALA A 196 -6.71 3.61 -9.88
CA ALA A 196 -6.78 2.69 -8.76
C ALA A 196 -6.14 3.35 -7.54
N VAL A 197 -6.76 3.22 -6.39
CA VAL A 197 -6.26 3.84 -5.16
C VAL A 197 -5.58 2.80 -4.30
N TYR A 198 -4.41 3.15 -3.79
CA TYR A 198 -3.71 2.41 -2.74
C TYR A 198 -3.65 3.26 -1.48
N ASN A 199 -4.35 2.82 -0.45
CA ASN A 199 -4.33 3.40 0.88
C ASN A 199 -3.59 2.47 1.86
N SER A 200 -2.78 3.01 2.76
CA SER A 200 -2.09 2.22 3.79
C SER A 200 -2.13 2.88 5.17
N SER A 201 -2.32 2.06 6.21
CA SER A 201 -2.60 2.51 7.57
C SER A 201 -1.62 1.98 8.64
N PRO A 202 -0.29 2.16 8.48
CA PRO A 202 0.68 1.56 9.41
C PRO A 202 0.62 2.12 10.84
N MET A 203 0.22 3.39 11.03
CA MET A 203 0.16 4.01 12.36
C MET A 203 -1.12 3.67 13.14
N GLU A 204 -2.02 2.89 12.55
CA GLU A 204 -3.30 2.51 13.14
C GLU A 204 -3.29 1.10 13.73
N SER A 205 -2.15 0.40 13.65
CA SER A 205 -1.95 -0.94 14.19
C SER A 205 -2.25 -0.99 15.69
N ASN A 206 -2.82 -2.11 16.16
CA ASN A 206 -3.11 -2.34 17.58
C ASN A 206 -1.85 -2.42 18.45
N GLN A 207 -0.67 -2.51 17.83
CA GLN A 207 0.62 -2.37 18.50
C GLN A 207 0.94 -0.92 18.87
N LEU A 208 0.36 0.07 18.16
CA LEU A 208 0.61 1.49 18.33
C LEU A 208 -0.54 2.21 19.04
N ILE A 209 -1.78 1.90 18.67
CA ILE A 209 -2.97 2.53 19.23
C ILE A 209 -4.01 1.51 19.70
N SER A 210 -4.81 1.89 20.68
CA SER A 210 -5.92 1.06 21.11
C SER A 210 -7.08 1.10 20.09
N PRO A 211 -7.93 0.05 20.03
CA PRO A 211 -9.13 0.07 19.19
C PRO A 211 -10.03 1.28 19.44
N LYS A 212 -10.11 1.75 20.71
CA LYS A 212 -10.88 2.95 21.07
C LYS A 212 -10.32 4.23 20.43
N HIS A 213 -8.99 4.35 20.32
CA HIS A 213 -8.36 5.46 19.60
C HIS A 213 -8.57 5.34 18.10
N SER A 214 -8.48 4.12 17.54
CA SER A 214 -8.81 3.87 16.14
C SER A 214 -10.25 4.28 15.83
N GLU A 215 -11.22 3.84 16.63
CA GLU A 215 -12.64 4.20 16.51
C GLU A 215 -12.87 5.72 16.58
N ARG A 216 -12.18 6.41 17.48
CA ARG A 216 -12.37 7.86 17.68
C ARG A 216 -11.71 8.72 16.60
N PHE A 217 -10.52 8.36 16.14
CA PHE A 217 -9.69 9.22 15.29
C PHE A 217 -9.53 8.71 13.86
N ALA A 218 -9.26 7.40 13.68
CA ALA A 218 -8.96 6.85 12.36
C ALA A 218 -10.21 6.56 11.54
N LEU A 219 -11.19 5.84 12.10
CA LEU A 219 -12.38 5.40 11.37
C LEU A 219 -13.20 6.54 10.75
N PRO A 220 -13.46 7.67 11.44
CA PRO A 220 -14.20 8.76 10.82
C PRO A 220 -13.51 9.35 9.59
N SER A 221 -12.17 9.39 9.59
CA SER A 221 -11.39 9.87 8.45
C SER A 221 -11.41 8.88 7.28
N HIS A 222 -11.35 7.58 7.57
CA HIS A 222 -11.54 6.53 6.55
C HIS A 222 -12.93 6.62 5.91
N GLN A 223 -13.99 6.79 6.71
CA GLN A 223 -15.34 6.92 6.19
C GLN A 223 -15.50 8.14 5.27
N LYS A 224 -14.98 9.32 5.69
CA LYS A 224 -14.96 10.52 4.83
C LYS A 224 -14.22 10.25 3.52
N TYR A 225 -13.09 9.53 3.60
CA TYR A 225 -12.27 9.19 2.45
C TYR A 225 -13.00 8.24 1.48
N ILE A 226 -13.59 7.16 1.96
CA ILE A 226 -14.35 6.21 1.15
C ILE A 226 -15.53 6.89 0.47
N ASN A 227 -16.27 7.73 1.19
CA ASN A 227 -17.37 8.53 0.63
C ASN A 227 -16.89 9.41 -0.53
N ARG A 228 -15.71 10.03 -0.41
CA ARG A 228 -15.11 10.84 -1.48
C ARG A 228 -14.75 10.03 -2.70
N LEU A 229 -14.19 8.82 -2.52
CA LEU A 229 -13.89 7.91 -3.64
C LEU A 229 -15.16 7.54 -4.40
N ASN A 230 -16.23 7.15 -3.70
CA ASN A 230 -17.50 6.78 -4.28
C ASN A 230 -18.12 7.94 -5.08
N GLN A 231 -18.12 9.15 -4.49
CA GLN A 231 -18.59 10.38 -5.16
C GLN A 231 -17.77 10.71 -6.42
N SER A 232 -16.49 10.37 -6.44
CA SER A 232 -15.60 10.57 -7.59
C SER A 232 -15.73 9.49 -8.66
N GLY A 233 -16.51 8.43 -8.42
CA GLY A 233 -16.66 7.30 -9.34
C GLY A 233 -15.43 6.39 -9.41
N ILE A 234 -14.58 6.40 -8.38
CA ILE A 234 -13.43 5.48 -8.28
C ILE A 234 -13.90 4.14 -7.76
N THR A 235 -13.65 3.09 -8.52
CA THR A 235 -14.14 1.73 -8.24
C THR A 235 -13.04 0.73 -7.93
N ARG A 236 -11.78 1.13 -7.93
CA ARG A 236 -10.62 0.26 -7.67
C ARG A 236 -9.91 0.68 -6.41
N TYR A 237 -10.05 -0.11 -5.37
CA TYR A 237 -9.53 0.20 -4.06
C TYR A 237 -8.62 -0.92 -3.55
N PHE A 238 -7.42 -0.55 -3.14
CA PHE A 238 -6.47 -1.41 -2.44
C PHE A 238 -6.22 -0.81 -1.06
N PHE A 239 -6.63 -1.52 -0.01
CA PHE A 239 -6.40 -1.10 1.36
C PHE A 239 -5.37 -2.00 2.03
N HIS A 240 -4.21 -1.44 2.34
CA HIS A 240 -3.18 -2.12 3.12
C HIS A 240 -3.38 -1.85 4.60
N VAL A 241 -4.00 -2.81 5.27
CA VAL A 241 -4.26 -2.84 6.72
C VAL A 241 -2.99 -3.36 7.41
N CYS A 242 -2.03 -2.45 7.62
CA CYS A 242 -0.66 -2.79 8.00
C CYS A 242 -0.52 -3.21 9.48
N GLY A 243 0.24 -4.28 9.73
CA GLY A 243 0.56 -4.76 11.08
C GLY A 243 -0.59 -5.50 11.76
N GLU A 244 -0.52 -5.57 13.08
CA GLU A 244 -1.54 -6.23 13.91
C GLU A 244 -2.82 -5.37 13.96
N GLN A 245 -3.90 -5.87 13.38
CA GLN A 245 -5.17 -5.16 13.23
C GLN A 245 -6.39 -5.99 13.66
N ASN A 246 -6.17 -7.14 14.32
CA ASN A 246 -7.25 -8.08 14.64
C ASN A 246 -8.41 -7.45 15.37
N ARG A 247 -8.14 -6.49 16.28
CA ARG A 247 -9.16 -5.79 17.07
C ARG A 247 -9.82 -4.64 16.31
N ASN A 248 -9.23 -4.20 15.19
CA ASN A 248 -9.78 -3.14 14.35
C ASN A 248 -10.65 -3.70 13.19
N LEU A 249 -10.47 -4.97 12.80
CA LEU A 249 -11.20 -5.57 11.68
C LEU A 249 -12.72 -5.42 11.77
N PRO A 250 -13.37 -5.62 12.95
CA PRO A 250 -14.82 -5.42 13.08
C PRO A 250 -15.27 -4.00 12.75
N TYR A 251 -14.47 -3.00 13.13
CA TYR A 251 -14.77 -1.59 12.86
C TYR A 251 -14.51 -1.24 11.39
N LEU A 252 -13.38 -1.71 10.85
CA LEU A 252 -13.01 -1.48 9.44
C LEU A 252 -14.04 -2.11 8.49
N SER A 253 -14.55 -3.29 8.80
CA SER A 253 -15.61 -3.92 8.01
C SER A 253 -16.93 -3.15 8.09
N GLY A 254 -17.21 -2.48 9.21
CA GLY A 254 -18.40 -1.64 9.40
C GLY A 254 -18.42 -0.36 8.56
N ILE A 255 -17.27 0.07 8.04
CA ILE A 255 -17.14 1.23 7.15
C ILE A 255 -16.78 0.84 5.71
N ALA A 256 -16.80 -0.45 5.38
CA ALA A 256 -16.43 -1.00 4.07
C ALA A 256 -17.49 -0.72 2.99
N ASP A 257 -17.84 0.55 2.80
CA ASP A 257 -18.78 1.03 1.79
C ASP A 257 -18.06 1.44 0.48
N TRP A 258 -17.04 0.68 0.10
CA TRP A 258 -16.36 0.84 -1.19
C TRP A 258 -16.96 -0.06 -2.25
N HIS A 259 -16.58 0.19 -3.49
CA HIS A 259 -16.98 -0.68 -4.60
C HIS A 259 -16.31 -2.05 -4.47
N HIS A 260 -17.12 -3.10 -4.28
CA HIS A 260 -16.63 -4.46 -4.23
C HIS A 260 -16.39 -5.04 -5.63
N PRO A 261 -15.42 -5.86 -5.79
CA PRO A 261 -14.45 -6.23 -4.77
C PRO A 261 -13.28 -5.25 -4.66
N ALA A 262 -12.88 -4.90 -3.46
CA ALA A 262 -11.61 -4.28 -3.18
C ALA A 262 -10.50 -5.32 -2.94
N ILE A 263 -9.27 -4.89 -2.81
CA ILE A 263 -8.16 -5.73 -2.34
C ILE A 263 -7.82 -5.31 -0.91
N ILE A 264 -7.97 -6.24 0.03
CA ILE A 264 -7.63 -6.03 1.44
C ILE A 264 -6.31 -6.73 1.74
N SER A 265 -5.26 -5.95 1.88
CA SER A 265 -3.93 -6.44 2.22
C SER A 265 -3.75 -6.46 3.72
N ILE A 266 -3.40 -7.61 4.27
CA ILE A 266 -3.29 -7.85 5.71
C ILE A 266 -1.85 -8.11 6.14
N GLY A 267 -1.51 -7.68 7.37
CA GLY A 267 -0.27 -8.03 8.03
C GLY A 267 -0.16 -9.53 8.34
N HIS A 268 1.06 -10.01 8.57
CA HIS A 268 1.29 -11.42 8.89
C HIS A 268 0.70 -11.85 10.24
N GLU A 269 0.35 -10.88 11.09
CA GLU A 269 -0.30 -11.08 12.40
C GLU A 269 -1.80 -11.37 12.29
N VAL A 270 -2.39 -11.19 11.11
CA VAL A 270 -3.83 -11.38 10.86
C VAL A 270 -4.04 -12.70 10.12
N GLU A 271 -4.82 -13.61 10.70
CA GLU A 271 -5.20 -14.86 10.04
C GLU A 271 -6.04 -14.61 8.77
N ILE A 272 -5.71 -15.28 7.66
CA ILE A 272 -6.40 -15.14 6.36
C ILE A 272 -7.90 -15.41 6.53
N SER A 273 -8.26 -16.50 7.22
CA SER A 273 -9.66 -16.89 7.46
C SER A 273 -10.43 -15.90 8.33
N VAL A 274 -9.72 -15.17 9.21
CA VAL A 274 -10.32 -14.11 10.03
C VAL A 274 -10.62 -12.89 9.16
N ALA A 275 -9.66 -12.46 8.36
CA ALA A 275 -9.85 -11.34 7.44
C ALA A 275 -11.00 -11.62 6.45
N ALA A 276 -11.03 -12.82 5.84
CA ALA A 276 -12.09 -13.21 4.90
C ALA A 276 -13.50 -13.17 5.51
N ARG A 277 -13.66 -13.44 6.81
CA ARG A 277 -14.97 -13.31 7.49
C ARG A 277 -15.43 -11.86 7.63
N PHE A 278 -14.49 -10.92 7.79
CA PHE A 278 -14.82 -9.50 7.90
C PHE A 278 -14.98 -8.81 6.54
N PHE A 279 -14.33 -9.35 5.50
CA PHE A 279 -14.37 -8.81 4.14
C PHE A 279 -14.76 -9.92 3.14
N PRO A 280 -16.01 -10.45 3.23
CA PRO A 280 -16.41 -11.62 2.44
C PRO A 280 -16.55 -11.36 0.93
N GLU A 281 -16.69 -10.10 0.54
CA GLU A 281 -16.83 -9.68 -0.86
C GLU A 281 -15.52 -9.17 -1.46
N ASP A 282 -14.41 -9.19 -0.68
CA ASP A 282 -13.14 -8.60 -1.08
C ASP A 282 -12.02 -9.63 -1.19
N ILE A 283 -11.07 -9.38 -2.08
CA ILE A 283 -9.87 -10.21 -2.21
C ILE A 283 -8.96 -9.99 -0.99
N ILE A 284 -8.55 -11.08 -0.37
CA ILE A 284 -7.50 -11.03 0.65
C ILE A 284 -6.13 -11.12 -0.01
N TYR A 285 -5.24 -10.22 0.38
CA TYR A 285 -3.89 -10.10 -0.13
C TYR A 285 -2.89 -10.22 1.03
N GLY A 286 -1.96 -11.14 0.93
CA GLY A 286 -0.92 -11.31 1.99
C GLY A 286 -0.53 -12.78 2.14
N ASN A 287 -0.05 -13.25 3.28
CA ASN A 287 0.35 -12.46 4.45
C ASN A 287 1.65 -13.03 5.07
N ILE A 288 2.61 -13.37 4.19
CA ILE A 288 3.89 -13.91 4.64
C ILE A 288 4.68 -12.79 5.36
N ASP A 289 5.30 -13.12 6.49
CA ASP A 289 6.17 -12.20 7.22
C ASP A 289 7.35 -11.74 6.32
N PRO A 290 7.53 -10.43 6.10
CA PRO A 290 8.64 -9.91 5.30
C PRO A 290 10.03 -10.29 5.82
N GLN A 291 10.19 -10.59 7.10
CA GLN A 291 11.48 -11.03 7.65
C GLN A 291 11.89 -12.41 7.11
N ILE A 292 10.92 -13.27 6.87
CA ILE A 292 11.14 -14.63 6.35
C ILE A 292 11.79 -14.57 4.97
N ILE A 293 11.37 -13.64 4.09
CA ILE A 293 11.93 -13.53 2.73
C ILE A 293 13.42 -13.17 2.74
N GLN A 294 13.91 -12.53 3.80
CA GLN A 294 15.33 -12.17 3.92
C GLN A 294 16.17 -13.24 4.61
N SER A 295 15.60 -13.97 5.56
CA SER A 295 16.36 -14.82 6.48
C SER A 295 16.33 -16.30 6.14
N GLU A 296 15.30 -16.75 5.42
CA GLU A 296 15.09 -18.17 5.17
C GLU A 296 15.66 -18.65 3.83
N SER A 297 15.82 -19.97 3.68
CA SER A 297 16.22 -20.58 2.41
C SER A 297 15.06 -20.61 1.39
N PRO A 298 15.35 -20.68 0.07
CA PRO A 298 14.32 -20.82 -0.96
C PRO A 298 13.40 -22.03 -0.75
N GLN A 299 13.91 -23.13 -0.20
CA GLN A 299 13.14 -24.34 0.11
C GLN A 299 12.14 -24.08 1.25
N LYS A 300 12.55 -23.32 2.26
CA LYS A 300 11.66 -22.94 3.36
C LYS A 300 10.59 -21.95 2.90
N ILE A 301 10.95 -21.01 2.04
CA ILE A 301 10.00 -20.10 1.38
C ILE A 301 8.94 -20.87 0.59
N ASP A 302 9.34 -21.86 -0.22
CA ASP A 302 8.42 -22.72 -0.98
C ASP A 302 7.40 -23.40 -0.04
N GLN A 303 7.84 -24.00 1.07
CA GLN A 303 6.96 -24.64 2.04
C GLN A 303 5.96 -23.67 2.68
N ILE A 304 6.42 -22.47 3.05
CA ILE A 304 5.56 -21.44 3.65
C ILE A 304 4.54 -20.96 2.64
N CYS A 305 4.96 -20.67 1.40
CA CYS A 305 4.07 -20.25 0.33
C CYS A 305 2.99 -21.30 0.02
N GLN A 306 3.35 -22.58 -0.05
CA GLN A 306 2.38 -23.68 -0.25
C GLN A 306 1.33 -23.68 0.84
N LYS A 307 1.75 -23.60 2.12
CA LYS A 307 0.83 -23.57 3.26
C LYS A 307 -0.13 -22.37 3.20
N THR A 308 0.41 -21.19 2.87
CA THR A 308 -0.37 -19.95 2.77
C THR A 308 -1.36 -20.01 1.60
N LEU A 309 -0.96 -20.58 0.45
CA LEU A 309 -1.87 -20.80 -0.69
C LEU A 309 -3.00 -21.78 -0.36
N GLU A 310 -2.74 -22.85 0.40
CA GLU A 310 -3.79 -23.76 0.86
C GLU A 310 -4.81 -23.05 1.77
N GLN A 311 -4.35 -22.15 2.63
CA GLN A 311 -5.26 -21.29 3.42
C GLN A 311 -6.05 -20.33 2.51
N GLY A 312 -5.39 -19.74 1.51
CA GLY A 312 -6.00 -18.81 0.56
C GLY A 312 -7.13 -19.42 -0.28
N LYS A 313 -7.15 -20.75 -0.50
CA LYS A 313 -8.27 -21.44 -1.17
C LYS A 313 -9.61 -21.29 -0.48
N THR A 314 -9.61 -20.97 0.81
CA THR A 314 -10.83 -20.81 1.61
C THR A 314 -11.45 -19.42 1.50
N VAL A 315 -10.85 -18.53 0.73
CA VAL A 315 -11.35 -17.16 0.52
C VAL A 315 -12.22 -17.12 -0.73
N ASP A 316 -13.53 -17.02 -0.56
CA ASP A 316 -14.50 -17.12 -1.66
C ASP A 316 -14.32 -16.01 -2.70
N ALA A 317 -14.05 -14.77 -2.26
CA ALA A 317 -13.84 -13.63 -3.15
C ALA A 317 -12.47 -13.64 -3.85
N GLY A 318 -11.53 -14.49 -3.40
CA GLY A 318 -10.21 -14.67 -3.97
C GLY A 318 -9.05 -14.29 -3.06
N PHE A 319 -7.87 -14.83 -3.40
CA PHE A 319 -6.66 -14.65 -2.61
C PHE A 319 -5.43 -14.35 -3.49
N ILE A 320 -4.63 -13.38 -3.07
CA ILE A 320 -3.34 -13.05 -3.69
C ILE A 320 -2.24 -13.33 -2.67
N LEU A 321 -1.37 -14.31 -2.96
CA LEU A 321 -0.20 -14.58 -2.14
C LEU A 321 0.76 -13.40 -2.20
N ALA A 322 1.12 -12.86 -1.06
CA ALA A 322 2.06 -11.76 -0.94
C ALA A 322 2.74 -11.76 0.44
N LEU A 323 3.66 -10.84 0.65
CA LEU A 323 4.11 -10.51 2.00
C LEU A 323 3.03 -9.70 2.72
N GLY A 324 3.00 -9.78 4.03
CA GLY A 324 2.08 -9.02 4.89
C GLY A 324 2.45 -7.53 5.01
N CYS A 325 3.51 -7.09 4.34
CA CYS A 325 3.94 -5.70 4.23
C CYS A 325 4.86 -5.56 3.00
N ASP A 326 5.67 -4.48 2.97
CA ASP A 326 6.61 -4.22 1.89
C ASP A 326 7.59 -5.36 1.67
N LEU A 327 7.84 -5.68 0.40
CA LEU A 327 8.94 -6.54 -0.01
C LEU A 327 10.25 -5.82 0.32
N PRO A 328 11.12 -6.39 1.16
CA PRO A 328 12.38 -5.76 1.52
C PRO A 328 13.21 -5.43 0.29
N VAL A 329 13.73 -4.20 0.23
CA VAL A 329 14.45 -3.66 -0.95
C VAL A 329 15.63 -4.54 -1.35
N PHE A 330 16.29 -5.17 -0.38
CA PHE A 330 17.47 -6.03 -0.57
C PHE A 330 17.17 -7.50 -0.31
N ALA A 331 15.92 -7.94 -0.50
CA ALA A 331 15.58 -9.36 -0.39
C ALA A 331 16.39 -10.20 -1.40
N PRO A 332 16.81 -11.42 -1.03
CA PRO A 332 17.45 -12.32 -1.97
C PRO A 332 16.56 -12.63 -3.17
N VAL A 333 17.07 -12.41 -4.38
CA VAL A 333 16.34 -12.61 -5.64
C VAL A 333 15.86 -14.06 -5.79
N GLU A 334 16.65 -15.01 -5.31
CA GLU A 334 16.32 -16.45 -5.30
C GLU A 334 15.10 -16.75 -4.43
N ASN A 335 14.92 -16.06 -3.30
CA ASN A 335 13.78 -16.24 -2.41
C ASN A 335 12.49 -15.72 -3.06
N VAL A 336 12.55 -14.55 -3.68
CA VAL A 336 11.39 -13.99 -4.42
C VAL A 336 11.06 -14.87 -5.63
N SER A 337 12.06 -15.40 -6.30
CA SER A 337 11.89 -16.35 -7.41
C SER A 337 11.24 -17.67 -6.94
N ALA A 338 11.55 -18.13 -5.73
CA ALA A 338 10.91 -19.31 -5.14
C ALA A 338 9.41 -19.06 -4.92
N MET A 339 9.00 -17.90 -4.42
CA MET A 339 7.58 -17.55 -4.31
C MET A 339 6.85 -17.66 -5.65
N LYS A 340 7.41 -17.09 -6.72
CA LYS A 340 6.84 -17.18 -8.09
C LYS A 340 6.68 -18.63 -8.54
N GLN A 341 7.74 -19.44 -8.34
CA GLN A 341 7.71 -20.85 -8.74
C GLN A 341 6.63 -21.62 -7.98
N THR A 342 6.48 -21.36 -6.69
CA THR A 342 5.45 -22.00 -5.87
C THR A 342 4.05 -21.66 -6.36
N VAL A 343 3.76 -20.39 -6.59
CA VAL A 343 2.45 -19.97 -7.15
C VAL A 343 2.19 -20.63 -8.49
N THR A 344 3.18 -20.67 -9.36
CA THR A 344 3.06 -21.28 -10.70
C THR A 344 2.76 -22.79 -10.60
N LYS A 345 3.49 -23.53 -9.75
CA LYS A 345 3.28 -24.97 -9.51
C LYS A 345 1.91 -25.23 -8.91
N PHE A 346 1.53 -24.41 -7.92
CA PHE A 346 0.27 -24.54 -7.22
C PHE A 346 -0.93 -24.31 -8.14
N ARG A 347 -0.90 -23.29 -8.99
CA ARG A 347 -1.93 -23.05 -10.02
C ARG A 347 -2.06 -24.24 -10.96
N LYS A 348 -0.93 -24.73 -11.47
CA LYS A 348 -0.91 -25.90 -12.38
C LYS A 348 -1.51 -27.14 -11.73
N SER A 349 -1.17 -27.43 -10.47
CA SER A 349 -1.70 -28.60 -9.76
C SER A 349 -3.18 -28.48 -9.39
N THR A 350 -3.64 -27.25 -9.12
CA THR A 350 -5.02 -26.99 -8.65
C THR A 350 -6.00 -26.83 -9.79
N PHE A 351 -5.59 -26.20 -10.90
CA PHE A 351 -6.47 -25.83 -12.01
C PHE A 351 -6.10 -26.44 -13.37
N GLY A 352 -4.97 -27.11 -13.49
CA GLY A 352 -4.58 -27.83 -14.70
C GLY A 352 -3.92 -26.99 -15.79
N PHE A 353 -3.53 -25.72 -15.49
CA PHE A 353 -2.86 -24.82 -16.46
C PHE A 353 -1.80 -23.91 -15.84
#